data_73038812060730a53d086f66218de12a
#
_entry.id   73038812060730a53d086f66218de12a
#
_cell.length_a   1.000
_cell.length_b   1.000
_cell.length_c   1.000
_cell.angle_alpha   90.00
_cell.angle_beta   90.00
_cell.angle_gamma   90.00
#
_symmetry.space_group_name_H-M   'P 1'
#
loop_
_entity.id
_entity.type
_entity.pdbx_description
1 polymer ?
#
loop_
_entity_poly.entity_id
_entity_poly.type
_entity_poly.pdbx_seq_one_letter_code
_entity_poly.pdbx_strand_id
1 'polypeptide(L)'
;MTLDTDKLKRRLATISATTVMTILSFTLLLTYVTFVTSTQTSFAQTNNTNQTSIAQPKVLTFPCKVTESTAQGPEYKPGAPSKQGQDFANGLQGQRLELSGRVLNLATCKPVQGAVLDLWQTNSSGDYDYKGFNLRAKIVTGKDGKYVLDTIYPVRLQLDGNITRPSHIHFMVGVPGQPMITTQVFFEEQPRDFAVKDTLIMKPASDANGTKTANFDFVVEDYRGFDPSKGLNENPTIGVLGQGSNK
;
A
#
# COMPACT_ATOMS: atom_id res chain seq x y z
N MET A 1 -1.25 58.85 -54.86
CA MET A 1 -1.77 57.82 -53.93
C MET A 1 -0.57 57.13 -53.30
N THR A 2 -0.05 57.69 -52.21
CA THR A 2 1.18 57.24 -51.55
C THR A 2 0.81 56.19 -50.55
N LEU A 3 1.36 54.99 -50.75
CA LEU A 3 1.18 53.90 -49.82
C LEU A 3 1.89 54.26 -48.51
N ASP A 4 1.13 54.23 -47.41
CA ASP A 4 1.61 54.45 -46.04
C ASP A 4 2.42 53.27 -45.59
N THR A 5 3.75 53.34 -45.81
CA THR A 5 4.72 52.27 -45.43
C THR A 5 4.85 52.10 -43.94
N ASP A 6 4.45 53.02 -43.10
CA ASP A 6 4.51 52.91 -41.63
C ASP A 6 3.37 52.11 -41.07
N LYS A 7 2.23 52.07 -41.75
CA LYS A 7 1.09 51.24 -41.38
C LYS A 7 1.37 49.75 -41.67
N LEU A 8 2.17 49.47 -42.69
CA LEU A 8 2.60 48.09 -43.04
C LEU A 8 3.64 47.58 -42.07
N LYS A 9 4.59 48.40 -41.65
CA LYS A 9 5.61 48.05 -40.64
C LYS A 9 5.02 47.74 -39.27
N ARG A 10 4.00 48.46 -38.84
CA ARG A 10 3.31 48.20 -37.56
C ARG A 10 2.51 46.89 -37.56
N ARG A 11 2.00 46.45 -38.72
CA ARG A 11 1.29 45.15 -38.82
C ARG A 11 2.21 43.96 -38.86
N LEU A 12 3.47 44.11 -39.25
CA LEU A 12 4.47 43.05 -39.26
C LEU A 12 5.14 42.87 -37.89
N ALA A 13 5.09 43.87 -37.01
CA ALA A 13 5.71 43.80 -35.67
C ALA A 13 4.85 43.10 -34.61
N THR A 14 3.62 42.67 -34.94
CA THR A 14 2.69 42.02 -34.02
C THR A 14 2.54 40.51 -34.25
N ILE A 15 3.48 39.89 -34.96
CA ILE A 15 3.55 38.41 -34.93
C ILE A 15 4.18 38.02 -33.60
N SER A 16 3.33 37.64 -32.65
CA SER A 16 3.74 37.23 -31.32
C SER A 16 4.76 36.09 -31.41
N ALA A 17 5.77 36.15 -30.55
CA ALA A 17 6.78 35.06 -30.41
C ALA A 17 6.15 33.68 -30.22
N THR A 18 4.94 33.62 -29.69
CA THR A 18 4.13 32.40 -29.56
C THR A 18 3.71 31.83 -30.91
N THR A 19 3.39 32.65 -31.91
CA THR A 19 2.97 32.19 -33.26
C THR A 19 4.16 31.61 -34.04
N VAL A 20 5.35 32.17 -33.87
CA VAL A 20 6.59 31.65 -34.50
C VAL A 20 6.98 30.32 -33.86
N MET A 21 6.82 30.20 -32.55
CA MET A 21 7.16 29.00 -31.82
C MET A 21 6.22 27.78 -32.11
N THR A 22 4.93 28.06 -32.37
CA THR A 22 3.97 27.01 -32.76
C THR A 22 4.22 26.53 -34.20
N ILE A 23 4.61 27.40 -35.13
CA ILE A 23 4.94 27.01 -36.51
C ILE A 23 6.22 26.17 -36.54
N LEU A 24 7.25 26.55 -35.77
CA LEU A 24 8.50 25.78 -35.66
C LEU A 24 8.29 24.39 -35.04
N SER A 25 7.44 24.27 -34.01
CA SER A 25 7.14 22.97 -33.40
C SER A 25 6.33 22.05 -34.31
N PHE A 26 5.43 22.61 -35.13
CA PHE A 26 4.65 21.83 -36.11
C PHE A 26 5.51 21.31 -37.27
N THR A 27 6.46 22.12 -37.76
CA THR A 27 7.39 21.70 -38.82
C THR A 27 8.38 20.63 -38.32
N LEU A 28 8.85 20.72 -37.05
CA LEU A 28 9.71 19.70 -36.44
C LEU A 28 8.99 18.36 -36.25
N LEU A 29 7.70 18.41 -35.87
CA LEU A 29 6.88 17.22 -35.72
C LEU A 29 6.61 16.53 -37.06
N LEU A 30 6.34 17.29 -38.13
CA LEU A 30 6.12 16.72 -39.47
C LEU A 30 7.39 16.06 -40.02
N THR A 31 8.57 16.68 -39.82
CA THR A 31 9.85 16.07 -40.28
C THR A 31 10.20 14.83 -39.46
N TYR A 32 9.87 14.76 -38.17
CA TYR A 32 10.05 13.57 -37.34
C TYR A 32 9.16 12.42 -37.80
N VAL A 33 7.88 12.69 -38.12
CA VAL A 33 6.94 11.66 -38.58
C VAL A 33 7.37 11.12 -39.96
N THR A 34 7.86 11.97 -40.88
CA THR A 34 8.33 11.50 -42.21
C THR A 34 9.66 10.72 -42.12
N PHE A 35 10.51 11.03 -41.11
CA PHE A 35 11.75 10.28 -40.90
C PHE A 35 11.49 8.88 -40.33
N VAL A 36 10.51 8.74 -39.43
CA VAL A 36 10.17 7.43 -38.83
C VAL A 36 9.48 6.50 -39.82
N THR A 37 8.75 7.03 -40.81
CA THR A 37 8.06 6.21 -41.82
C THR A 37 8.99 5.72 -42.96
N SER A 38 10.17 6.33 -43.13
CA SER A 38 11.11 5.96 -44.25
C SER A 38 12.17 4.91 -43.88
N THR A 39 12.24 4.43 -42.64
CA THR A 39 13.21 3.41 -42.18
C THR A 39 12.60 2.00 -42.08
N GLN A 40 11.59 1.67 -42.87
CA GLN A 40 11.21 0.29 -43.06
C GLN A 40 12.21 -0.40 -44.01
N THR A 41 13.39 -0.71 -43.50
CA THR A 41 14.28 -1.66 -44.14
C THR A 41 13.66 -3.04 -44.09
N SER A 42 13.35 -3.60 -45.27
CA SER A 42 12.94 -4.99 -45.42
C SER A 42 14.05 -5.90 -44.93
N PHE A 43 13.96 -6.42 -43.73
CA PHE A 43 14.77 -7.56 -43.31
C PHE A 43 14.23 -8.80 -43.98
N ALA A 44 15.00 -9.33 -44.93
CA ALA A 44 14.74 -10.65 -45.50
C ALA A 44 14.72 -11.68 -44.37
N GLN A 45 13.58 -12.33 -44.19
CA GLN A 45 13.46 -13.47 -43.27
C GLN A 45 14.31 -14.62 -43.80
N THR A 46 15.48 -14.80 -43.24
CA THR A 46 16.15 -16.11 -43.29
C THR A 46 15.44 -17.01 -42.29
N ASN A 47 14.69 -17.97 -42.79
CA ASN A 47 14.08 -19.03 -42.00
C ASN A 47 15.17 -19.89 -41.34
N ASN A 48 15.65 -19.47 -40.19
CA ASN A 48 16.48 -20.28 -39.32
C ASN A 48 15.55 -20.97 -38.31
N THR A 49 15.26 -22.24 -38.54
CA THR A 49 14.35 -23.09 -37.75
C THR A 49 14.93 -23.52 -36.40
N ASN A 50 15.57 -22.62 -35.69
CA ASN A 50 15.91 -22.79 -34.29
C ASN A 50 15.32 -21.63 -33.46
N GLN A 51 14.00 -21.50 -33.47
CA GLN A 51 13.33 -20.71 -32.44
C GLN A 51 13.41 -21.47 -31.10
N THR A 52 14.43 -21.15 -30.32
CA THR A 52 14.37 -21.44 -28.90
C THR A 52 13.15 -20.66 -28.36
N SER A 53 12.08 -21.37 -28.11
CA SER A 53 10.87 -20.81 -27.50
C SER A 53 11.30 -20.18 -26.19
N ILE A 54 11.39 -18.85 -26.15
CA ILE A 54 11.55 -18.12 -24.91
C ILE A 54 10.23 -18.34 -24.16
N ALA A 55 10.27 -19.23 -23.17
CA ALA A 55 9.12 -19.48 -22.31
C ALA A 55 8.67 -18.14 -21.73
N GLN A 56 7.43 -17.76 -21.99
CA GLN A 56 6.84 -16.56 -21.39
C GLN A 56 7.00 -16.65 -19.87
N PRO A 57 7.42 -15.57 -19.19
CA PRO A 57 7.55 -15.58 -17.76
C PRO A 57 6.19 -15.95 -17.14
N LYS A 58 6.18 -17.05 -16.40
CA LYS A 58 4.97 -17.51 -15.70
C LYS A 58 4.60 -16.45 -14.66
N VAL A 59 3.44 -15.83 -14.79
CA VAL A 59 2.92 -14.90 -13.80
C VAL A 59 2.68 -15.69 -12.51
N LEU A 60 3.40 -15.33 -11.45
CA LEU A 60 3.20 -15.92 -10.13
C LEU A 60 1.90 -15.37 -9.54
N THR A 61 0.93 -16.22 -9.32
CA THR A 61 -0.29 -15.88 -8.58
C THR A 61 -0.15 -16.37 -7.14
N PHE A 62 -0.34 -15.46 -6.21
CA PHE A 62 -0.32 -15.80 -4.79
C PHE A 62 -1.72 -16.19 -4.31
N PRO A 63 -1.85 -17.18 -3.41
CA PRO A 63 -3.13 -17.62 -2.89
C PRO A 63 -3.79 -16.58 -1.97
N CYS A 64 -3.00 -15.69 -1.38
CA CYS A 64 -3.48 -14.55 -0.59
C CYS A 64 -3.10 -13.24 -1.26
N LYS A 65 -3.84 -12.19 -0.92
CA LYS A 65 -3.52 -10.82 -1.32
C LYS A 65 -2.80 -10.13 -0.17
N VAL A 66 -1.64 -9.52 -0.43
CA VAL A 66 -0.90 -8.76 0.57
C VAL A 66 -1.76 -7.63 1.14
N THR A 67 -1.66 -7.40 2.45
CA THR A 67 -2.33 -6.25 3.08
C THR A 67 -1.79 -4.95 2.51
N GLU A 68 -2.68 -4.06 2.09
CA GLU A 68 -2.32 -2.79 1.49
C GLU A 68 -1.59 -1.89 2.49
N SER A 69 -0.50 -1.28 2.06
CA SER A 69 0.23 -0.29 2.85
C SER A 69 -0.45 1.09 2.78
N THR A 70 -0.35 1.83 3.86
CA THR A 70 -0.74 3.24 3.97
C THR A 70 0.38 4.07 4.56
N ALA A 71 0.22 5.40 4.63
CA ALA A 71 1.18 6.25 5.28
C ALA A 71 1.30 5.95 6.79
N GLN A 72 2.53 5.99 7.32
CA GLN A 72 2.80 5.82 8.74
C GLN A 72 2.18 6.93 9.60
N GLY A 73 2.15 8.15 9.07
CA GLY A 73 1.80 9.33 9.86
C GLY A 73 2.95 9.81 10.75
N PRO A 74 2.86 11.03 11.26
CA PRO A 74 3.88 11.61 12.12
C PRO A 74 3.81 11.13 13.58
N GLU A 75 2.77 10.38 13.96
CA GLU A 75 2.49 9.98 15.35
C GLU A 75 3.24 8.71 15.78
N TYR A 76 3.99 8.07 14.88
CA TYR A 76 4.80 6.90 15.24
C TYR A 76 5.87 7.24 16.27
N LYS A 77 6.02 6.37 17.28
CA LYS A 77 7.05 6.47 18.31
C LYS A 77 7.72 5.11 18.48
N PRO A 78 9.02 4.99 18.17
CA PRO A 78 9.74 3.73 18.34
C PRO A 78 9.88 3.35 19.81
N GLY A 79 10.15 2.06 20.07
CA GLY A 79 10.43 1.57 21.40
C GLY A 79 9.19 1.19 22.23
N ALA A 80 8.02 1.04 21.58
CA ALA A 80 6.83 0.56 22.26
C ALA A 80 7.10 -0.78 22.97
N PRO A 81 6.58 -0.97 24.23
CA PRO A 81 6.79 -2.19 24.99
C PRO A 81 5.98 -3.34 24.42
N SER A 82 6.39 -4.58 24.70
CA SER A 82 5.56 -5.76 24.46
C SER A 82 4.44 -5.81 25.49
N LYS A 83 3.19 -5.97 25.01
CA LYS A 83 1.98 -6.08 25.86
C LYS A 83 1.16 -7.32 25.48
N GLN A 84 1.82 -8.43 25.25
CA GLN A 84 1.16 -9.68 24.92
C GLN A 84 0.15 -10.10 26.01
N GLY A 85 -1.13 -10.28 25.60
CA GLY A 85 -2.19 -10.73 26.51
C GLY A 85 -2.57 -9.75 27.63
N GLN A 86 -2.22 -8.47 27.50
CA GLN A 86 -2.53 -7.44 28.47
C GLN A 86 -3.60 -6.47 27.92
N ASP A 87 -4.35 -5.84 28.83
CA ASP A 87 -5.22 -4.73 28.49
C ASP A 87 -4.37 -3.56 27.97
N PHE A 88 -4.56 -3.24 26.70
CA PHE A 88 -3.83 -2.22 26.01
C PHE A 88 -4.22 -0.81 26.44
N ALA A 89 -5.48 -0.66 26.81
CA ALA A 89 -6.01 0.59 27.31
C ALA A 89 -5.50 0.91 28.73
N ASN A 90 -5.04 -0.10 29.49
CA ASN A 90 -4.46 0.08 30.82
C ASN A 90 -5.32 0.96 31.74
N GLY A 91 -6.64 0.70 31.78
CA GLY A 91 -7.59 1.46 32.58
C GLY A 91 -8.01 2.80 32.00
N LEU A 92 -7.57 3.18 30.81
CA LEU A 92 -8.05 4.38 30.12
C LEU A 92 -9.55 4.30 29.84
N GLN A 93 -10.22 5.43 29.97
CA GLN A 93 -11.65 5.53 29.68
C GLN A 93 -11.90 5.48 28.19
N GLY A 94 -13.00 4.83 27.79
CA GLY A 94 -13.42 4.73 26.40
C GLY A 94 -14.29 3.51 26.13
N GLN A 95 -14.87 3.45 24.95
CA GLN A 95 -15.60 2.28 24.46
C GLN A 95 -14.63 1.11 24.32
N ARG A 96 -14.89 -0.01 24.98
CA ARG A 96 -14.05 -1.21 24.85
C ARG A 96 -14.08 -1.77 23.42
N LEU A 97 -12.91 -2.21 22.95
CA LEU A 97 -12.72 -2.86 21.67
C LEU A 97 -11.80 -4.07 21.86
N GLU A 98 -12.28 -5.25 21.45
CA GLU A 98 -11.44 -6.42 21.21
C GLU A 98 -11.22 -6.59 19.71
N LEU A 99 -9.98 -6.43 19.26
CA LEU A 99 -9.56 -6.69 17.89
C LEU A 99 -8.72 -7.94 17.87
N SER A 100 -9.11 -8.91 17.05
CA SER A 100 -8.38 -10.16 16.88
C SER A 100 -8.11 -10.45 15.41
N GLY A 101 -7.27 -11.45 15.13
CA GLY A 101 -6.97 -11.88 13.77
C GLY A 101 -5.71 -12.72 13.73
N ARG A 102 -5.22 -12.94 12.52
CA ARG A 102 -3.99 -13.66 12.23
C ARG A 102 -3.05 -12.85 11.37
N VAL A 103 -1.77 -13.17 11.46
CA VAL A 103 -0.78 -12.80 10.45
C VAL A 103 -0.53 -14.02 9.57
N LEU A 104 -0.72 -13.86 8.28
CA LEU A 104 -0.61 -14.89 7.26
C LEU A 104 0.54 -14.59 6.30
N ASN A 105 1.18 -15.62 5.80
CA ASN A 105 2.21 -15.51 4.77
C ASN A 105 1.57 -15.34 3.38
N LEU A 106 2.01 -14.36 2.60
CA LEU A 106 1.51 -14.08 1.26
C LEU A 106 1.59 -15.29 0.32
N ALA A 107 2.72 -16.01 0.38
CA ALA A 107 3.00 -17.10 -0.56
C ALA A 107 2.22 -18.38 -0.25
N THR A 108 1.82 -18.62 1.00
CA THR A 108 1.23 -19.88 1.45
C THR A 108 -0.14 -19.74 2.08
N CYS A 109 -0.58 -18.52 2.42
CA CYS A 109 -1.74 -18.24 3.25
C CYS A 109 -1.74 -18.95 4.62
N LYS A 110 -0.59 -19.44 5.04
CA LYS A 110 -0.46 -20.11 6.34
C LYS A 110 -0.13 -19.10 7.44
N PRO A 111 -0.48 -19.41 8.69
CA PRO A 111 -0.14 -18.60 9.84
C PRO A 111 1.36 -18.35 9.96
N VAL A 112 1.74 -17.12 10.34
CA VAL A 112 3.13 -16.72 10.56
C VAL A 112 3.41 -16.64 12.04
N GLN A 113 4.28 -17.53 12.53
CA GLN A 113 4.80 -17.49 13.90
C GLN A 113 5.89 -16.41 14.02
N GLY A 114 5.86 -15.66 15.13
CA GLY A 114 6.88 -14.66 15.43
C GLY A 114 6.76 -13.38 14.60
N ALA A 115 5.63 -13.14 13.94
CA ALA A 115 5.35 -11.85 13.37
C ALA A 115 5.13 -10.82 14.48
N VAL A 116 5.68 -9.63 14.31
CA VAL A 116 5.53 -8.49 15.21
C VAL A 116 4.48 -7.56 14.65
N LEU A 117 3.51 -7.20 15.48
CA LEU A 117 2.58 -6.11 15.24
C LEU A 117 2.99 -4.96 16.18
N ASP A 118 3.60 -3.91 15.65
CA ASP A 118 3.88 -2.66 16.38
C ASP A 118 2.73 -1.69 16.07
N LEU A 119 1.99 -1.29 17.09
CA LEU A 119 0.73 -0.60 16.88
C LEU A 119 0.59 0.66 17.72
N TRP A 120 -0.19 1.62 17.22
CA TRP A 120 -0.52 2.87 17.92
C TRP A 120 -1.88 3.43 17.49
N GLN A 121 -2.56 4.08 18.42
CA GLN A 121 -3.88 4.68 18.21
C GLN A 121 -4.12 5.89 19.11
N THR A 122 -5.18 6.63 18.83
CA THR A 122 -5.69 7.70 19.71
C THR A 122 -6.42 7.16 20.91
N ASN A 123 -6.47 7.97 21.97
CA ASN A 123 -7.35 7.76 23.13
C ASN A 123 -8.80 8.20 22.82
N SER A 124 -9.67 8.18 23.85
CA SER A 124 -11.07 8.61 23.75
C SER A 124 -11.27 10.12 23.51
N SER A 125 -10.23 10.92 23.61
CA SER A 125 -10.24 12.36 23.31
C SER A 125 -9.65 12.68 21.91
N GLY A 126 -9.14 11.68 21.19
CA GLY A 126 -8.50 11.87 19.89
C GLY A 126 -7.00 12.17 19.98
N ASP A 127 -6.37 12.02 21.15
CA ASP A 127 -4.95 12.35 21.33
C ASP A 127 -4.06 11.12 21.25
N TYR A 128 -2.86 11.30 20.72
CA TYR A 128 -1.78 10.32 20.81
C TYR A 128 -0.89 10.60 22.03
N ASP A 129 -0.44 9.55 22.70
CA ASP A 129 0.55 9.69 23.78
C ASP A 129 1.96 9.87 23.20
N TYR A 130 2.46 11.11 23.21
CA TYR A 130 3.83 11.44 22.79
C TYR A 130 4.85 11.32 23.92
N LYS A 131 4.41 11.32 25.18
CA LYS A 131 5.29 11.28 26.37
C LYS A 131 5.59 9.84 26.78
N GLY A 132 4.56 9.04 26.92
CA GLY A 132 4.64 7.63 27.31
C GLY A 132 4.38 6.65 26.16
N PHE A 133 3.80 5.50 26.51
CA PHE A 133 3.41 4.43 25.59
C PHE A 133 1.98 3.97 25.84
N ASN A 134 1.09 4.85 26.28
CA ASN A 134 -0.34 4.53 26.32
C ASN A 134 -0.86 4.32 24.90
N LEU A 135 -1.61 3.26 24.70
CA LEU A 135 -2.16 2.87 23.41
C LEU A 135 -1.07 2.70 22.30
N ARG A 136 0.12 2.27 22.74
CA ARG A 136 1.26 1.89 21.89
C ARG A 136 1.89 0.63 22.44
N ALA A 137 2.08 -0.39 21.61
CA ALA A 137 2.76 -1.62 22.02
C ALA A 137 3.13 -2.53 20.85
N LYS A 138 3.80 -3.61 21.22
CA LYS A 138 4.10 -4.71 20.32
C LYS A 138 3.40 -5.98 20.78
N ILE A 139 2.87 -6.72 19.81
CA ILE A 139 2.34 -8.07 19.98
C ILE A 139 3.15 -8.98 19.08
N VAL A 140 3.48 -10.20 19.56
CA VAL A 140 4.19 -11.20 18.79
C VAL A 140 3.28 -12.40 18.60
N THR A 141 3.08 -12.85 17.36
CA THR A 141 2.19 -13.97 17.07
C THR A 141 2.78 -15.33 17.51
N GLY A 142 1.91 -16.18 18.04
CA GLY A 142 2.19 -17.58 18.34
C GLY A 142 2.25 -18.48 17.09
N LYS A 143 2.32 -19.79 17.30
CA LYS A 143 2.39 -20.81 16.22
C LYS A 143 1.19 -20.75 15.26
N ASP A 144 0.03 -20.34 15.75
CA ASP A 144 -1.21 -20.21 14.99
C ASP A 144 -1.38 -18.85 14.31
N GLY A 145 -0.34 -18.01 14.37
CA GLY A 145 -0.32 -16.67 13.79
C GLY A 145 -1.28 -15.67 14.44
N LYS A 146 -1.98 -16.05 15.51
CA LYS A 146 -3.01 -15.21 16.13
C LYS A 146 -2.43 -14.04 16.91
N TYR A 147 -3.19 -12.95 16.91
CA TYR A 147 -3.05 -11.84 17.81
C TYR A 147 -4.42 -11.45 18.41
N VAL A 148 -4.40 -10.92 19.61
CA VAL A 148 -5.56 -10.31 20.27
C VAL A 148 -5.10 -8.99 20.86
N LEU A 149 -5.89 -7.95 20.62
CA LEU A 149 -5.70 -6.61 21.12
C LEU A 149 -6.96 -6.20 21.90
N ASP A 150 -6.86 -6.19 23.21
CA ASP A 150 -7.90 -5.63 24.09
C ASP A 150 -7.59 -4.17 24.37
N THR A 151 -8.40 -3.26 23.82
CA THR A 151 -8.14 -1.82 23.83
C THR A 151 -9.43 -1.01 23.96
N ILE A 152 -9.35 0.27 23.65
CA ILE A 152 -10.52 1.15 23.48
C ILE A 152 -10.71 1.49 22.00
N TYR A 153 -11.95 1.70 21.60
CA TYR A 153 -12.30 2.13 20.25
C TYR A 153 -11.70 3.53 19.99
N PRO A 154 -10.83 3.69 19.00
CA PRO A 154 -10.22 4.98 18.70
C PRO A 154 -11.28 5.96 18.19
N VAL A 155 -11.24 7.19 18.65
CA VAL A 155 -12.14 8.22 18.14
C VAL A 155 -11.55 8.85 16.89
N ARG A 156 -12.38 9.62 16.18
CA ARG A 156 -11.94 10.41 15.03
C ARG A 156 -10.90 11.43 15.48
N LEU A 157 -9.90 11.63 14.65
CA LEU A 157 -8.92 12.68 14.84
C LEU A 157 -9.37 13.92 14.07
N GLN A 158 -9.65 15.02 14.79
CA GLN A 158 -9.90 16.31 14.17
C GLN A 158 -8.55 16.99 13.91
N LEU A 159 -8.27 17.24 12.64
CA LEU A 159 -7.14 18.06 12.21
C LEU A 159 -7.56 19.52 12.04
N ASP A 160 -6.60 20.39 11.74
CA ASP A 160 -6.86 21.80 11.49
C ASP A 160 -7.88 21.99 10.35
N GLY A 161 -8.76 22.98 10.54
CA GLY A 161 -9.85 23.23 9.61
C GLY A 161 -10.98 22.21 9.71
N ASN A 162 -11.59 21.86 8.59
CA ASN A 162 -12.72 20.92 8.54
C ASN A 162 -12.29 19.47 8.22
N ILE A 163 -11.03 19.14 8.40
CA ILE A 163 -10.50 17.81 8.07
C ILE A 163 -10.66 16.91 9.28
N THR A 164 -11.46 15.86 9.14
CA THR A 164 -11.61 14.81 10.15
C THR A 164 -11.06 13.50 9.60
N ARG A 165 -10.09 12.91 10.30
CA ARG A 165 -9.62 11.56 10.02
C ARG A 165 -10.59 10.54 10.63
N PRO A 166 -10.97 9.50 9.89
CA PRO A 166 -11.78 8.40 10.42
C PRO A 166 -11.09 7.71 11.59
N SER A 167 -11.87 7.07 12.46
CA SER A 167 -11.33 6.19 13.50
C SER A 167 -10.47 5.10 12.90
N HIS A 168 -9.23 4.95 13.40
CA HIS A 168 -8.28 3.99 12.87
C HIS A 168 -7.24 3.57 13.91
N ILE A 169 -6.62 2.42 13.66
CA ILE A 169 -5.46 1.93 14.40
C ILE A 169 -4.34 1.74 13.40
N HIS A 170 -3.18 2.28 13.69
CA HIS A 170 -1.96 2.09 12.90
C HIS A 170 -1.26 0.80 13.27
N PHE A 171 -0.64 0.18 12.29
CA PHE A 171 0.16 -1.03 12.45
C PHE A 171 1.43 -0.99 11.59
N MET A 172 2.53 -1.47 12.15
CA MET A 172 3.66 -1.99 11.39
C MET A 172 3.69 -3.50 11.64
N VAL A 173 3.54 -4.29 10.58
CA VAL A 173 3.39 -5.75 10.69
C VAL A 173 4.41 -6.45 9.81
N GLY A 174 5.08 -7.43 10.36
CA GLY A 174 6.03 -8.26 9.63
C GLY A 174 6.86 -9.13 10.56
N VAL A 175 7.87 -9.78 9.99
CA VAL A 175 8.78 -10.64 10.73
C VAL A 175 10.10 -9.91 10.91
N PRO A 176 10.74 -9.91 12.10
CA PRO A 176 12.04 -9.29 12.30
C PRO A 176 13.07 -9.77 11.26
N GLY A 177 13.76 -8.79 10.63
CA GLY A 177 14.71 -9.08 9.56
C GLY A 177 14.10 -9.31 8.18
N GLN A 178 12.77 -9.20 8.05
CA GLN A 178 12.05 -9.26 6.79
C GLN A 178 11.36 -7.92 6.49
N PRO A 179 10.85 -7.68 5.26
CA PRO A 179 10.06 -6.51 4.97
C PRO A 179 8.84 -6.40 5.90
N MET A 180 8.59 -5.20 6.43
CA MET A 180 7.41 -4.91 7.23
C MET A 180 6.47 -4.00 6.46
N ILE A 181 5.16 -4.31 6.52
CA ILE A 181 4.14 -3.40 6.00
C ILE A 181 3.82 -2.35 7.06
N THR A 182 3.59 -1.12 6.62
CA THR A 182 2.98 -0.06 7.42
C THR A 182 1.58 0.18 6.89
N THR A 183 0.58 0.09 7.76
CA THR A 183 -0.82 0.20 7.36
C THR A 183 -1.68 0.81 8.46
N GLN A 184 -2.94 1.06 8.14
CA GLN A 184 -3.98 1.48 9.06
C GLN A 184 -5.20 0.61 8.83
N VAL A 185 -5.90 0.23 9.90
CA VAL A 185 -7.22 -0.40 9.80
C VAL A 185 -8.27 0.59 10.27
N PHE A 186 -9.37 0.68 9.53
CA PHE A 186 -10.44 1.67 9.69
C PHE A 186 -11.74 0.98 10.10
N PHE A 187 -12.73 1.78 10.50
CA PHE A 187 -14.06 1.30 10.93
C PHE A 187 -15.15 1.81 9.98
N GLU A 188 -16.06 0.94 9.57
CA GLU A 188 -17.02 1.19 8.49
C GLU A 188 -17.99 2.33 8.77
N GLU A 189 -18.37 2.52 10.03
CA GLU A 189 -19.33 3.56 10.42
C GLU A 189 -18.76 5.00 10.37
N GLN A 190 -17.53 5.15 9.90
CA GLN A 190 -16.86 6.46 9.84
C GLN A 190 -16.88 7.03 8.43
N PRO A 191 -16.97 8.36 8.26
CA PRO A 191 -16.74 8.99 6.98
C PRO A 191 -15.36 8.62 6.43
N ARG A 192 -15.28 8.35 5.14
CA ARG A 192 -14.03 7.99 4.46
C ARG A 192 -13.26 9.24 4.04
N ASP A 193 -11.96 9.21 4.19
CA ASP A 193 -11.03 10.15 3.57
C ASP A 193 -10.23 9.46 2.45
N PHE A 194 -9.32 10.19 1.81
CA PHE A 194 -8.51 9.69 0.70
C PHE A 194 -7.53 8.57 1.09
N ALA A 195 -7.24 8.40 2.39
CA ALA A 195 -6.32 7.38 2.89
C ALA A 195 -7.01 6.03 3.13
N VAL A 196 -8.34 6.00 3.20
CA VAL A 196 -9.11 4.80 3.49
C VAL A 196 -9.17 3.89 2.27
N LYS A 197 -8.70 2.66 2.41
CA LYS A 197 -8.82 1.59 1.42
C LYS A 197 -9.94 0.63 1.84
N ASP A 198 -10.76 0.19 0.91
CA ASP A 198 -11.87 -0.73 1.19
C ASP A 198 -11.42 -2.03 1.87
N THR A 199 -10.25 -2.53 1.48
CA THR A 199 -9.64 -3.75 2.04
C THR A 199 -9.14 -3.60 3.47
N LEU A 200 -9.08 -2.37 3.99
CA LEU A 200 -8.60 -2.05 5.35
C LEU A 200 -9.75 -1.64 6.29
N ILE A 201 -11.00 -1.82 5.88
CA ILE A 201 -12.16 -1.47 6.69
C ILE A 201 -12.64 -2.69 7.46
N MET A 202 -12.73 -2.55 8.78
CA MET A 202 -13.35 -3.52 9.67
C MET A 202 -14.83 -3.18 9.90
N LYS A 203 -15.61 -4.22 10.20
CA LYS A 203 -17.03 -4.13 10.58
C LYS A 203 -17.18 -4.60 12.03
N PRO A 204 -17.04 -3.70 13.02
CA PRO A 204 -17.16 -4.11 14.41
C PRO A 204 -18.61 -4.49 14.74
N ALA A 205 -18.75 -5.59 15.48
CA ALA A 205 -19.98 -5.96 16.15
C ALA A 205 -19.98 -5.40 17.60
N SER A 206 -21.11 -5.37 18.26
CA SER A 206 -21.20 -5.07 19.69
C SER A 206 -21.78 -6.27 20.43
N ASP A 207 -21.17 -6.63 21.55
CA ASP A 207 -21.74 -7.65 22.44
C ASP A 207 -22.83 -7.06 23.35
N ALA A 208 -23.43 -7.92 24.18
CA ALA A 208 -24.49 -7.51 25.12
C ALA A 208 -24.02 -6.50 26.18
N ASN A 209 -22.71 -6.41 26.44
CA ASN A 209 -22.11 -5.49 27.41
C ASN A 209 -21.67 -4.18 26.76
N GLY A 210 -21.89 -4.03 25.45
CA GLY A 210 -21.48 -2.87 24.67
C GLY A 210 -20.01 -2.89 24.23
N THR A 211 -19.23 -3.95 24.50
CA THR A 211 -17.88 -4.10 23.97
C THR A 211 -17.95 -4.29 22.45
N LYS A 212 -17.16 -3.53 21.72
CA LYS A 212 -16.99 -3.76 20.29
C LYS A 212 -16.01 -4.88 20.03
N THR A 213 -16.33 -5.76 19.07
CA THR A 213 -15.46 -6.83 18.61
C THR A 213 -15.22 -6.69 17.12
N ALA A 214 -13.99 -6.89 16.67
CA ALA A 214 -13.63 -6.87 15.27
C ALA A 214 -12.56 -7.93 14.95
N ASN A 215 -12.50 -8.33 13.69
CA ASN A 215 -11.48 -9.25 13.20
C ASN A 215 -10.80 -8.69 11.95
N PHE A 216 -9.46 -8.81 11.88
CA PHE A 216 -8.68 -8.42 10.73
C PHE A 216 -7.46 -9.30 10.57
N ASP A 217 -7.31 -9.95 9.43
CA ASP A 217 -6.13 -10.75 9.10
C ASP A 217 -5.13 -9.92 8.29
N PHE A 218 -3.87 -9.89 8.73
CA PHE A 218 -2.77 -9.28 7.99
C PHE A 218 -2.08 -10.32 7.12
N VAL A 219 -1.83 -9.99 5.87
CA VAL A 219 -1.03 -10.81 4.96
C VAL A 219 0.30 -10.11 4.70
N VAL A 220 1.40 -10.75 5.07
CA VAL A 220 2.76 -10.18 4.99
C VAL A 220 3.68 -11.05 4.16
N GLU A 221 4.75 -10.45 3.66
CA GLU A 221 5.85 -11.16 3.04
C GLU A 221 6.76 -11.76 4.12
N ASP A 222 6.94 -13.07 4.09
CA ASP A 222 7.84 -13.78 4.99
C ASP A 222 8.70 -14.74 4.16
N TYR A 223 9.95 -14.37 3.98
CA TYR A 223 10.93 -15.11 3.18
C TYR A 223 11.87 -15.97 4.00
N ARG A 224 11.57 -16.25 5.28
CA ARG A 224 12.35 -17.17 6.11
C ARG A 224 12.38 -18.56 5.50
N GLY A 225 13.58 -19.11 5.35
CA GLY A 225 13.79 -20.39 4.67
C GLY A 225 13.79 -20.29 3.13
N PHE A 226 13.68 -19.09 2.56
CA PHE A 226 13.90 -18.89 1.14
C PHE A 226 15.39 -19.04 0.80
N ASP A 227 15.70 -19.91 -0.14
CA ASP A 227 17.04 -20.12 -0.65
C ASP A 227 17.14 -19.53 -2.06
N PRO A 228 17.84 -18.41 -2.24
CA PRO A 228 17.94 -17.74 -3.54
C PRO A 228 18.73 -18.56 -4.59
N SER A 229 19.50 -19.57 -4.18
CA SER A 229 20.19 -20.47 -5.09
C SER A 229 19.29 -21.51 -5.73
N LYS A 230 18.10 -21.74 -5.15
CA LYS A 230 17.06 -22.61 -5.66
C LYS A 230 16.07 -21.85 -6.52
N GLY A 231 15.58 -22.48 -7.56
CA GLY A 231 14.48 -21.90 -8.35
C GLY A 231 13.24 -21.66 -7.48
N LEU A 232 12.36 -20.75 -7.91
CA LEU A 232 11.12 -20.44 -7.19
C LEU A 232 10.29 -21.71 -6.88
N ASN A 233 10.35 -22.72 -7.75
CA ASN A 233 9.62 -23.97 -7.60
C ASN A 233 10.24 -24.94 -6.57
N GLU A 234 11.49 -24.76 -6.21
CA GLU A 234 12.23 -25.61 -5.26
C GLU A 234 12.31 -25.02 -3.86
N ASN A 235 11.86 -23.77 -3.70
CA ASN A 235 11.81 -23.13 -2.40
C ASN A 235 10.59 -23.61 -1.60
N PRO A 236 10.78 -24.11 -0.37
CA PRO A 236 9.69 -24.67 0.43
C PRO A 236 8.60 -23.63 0.77
N THR A 237 8.94 -22.34 0.71
CA THR A 237 8.01 -21.24 0.99
C THR A 237 7.27 -20.78 -0.29
N ILE A 238 7.86 -20.97 -1.47
CA ILE A 238 7.33 -20.51 -2.76
C ILE A 238 6.99 -21.71 -3.67
N GLY A 239 7.61 -22.87 -3.47
CA GLY A 239 7.40 -24.08 -4.28
C GLY A 239 5.95 -24.60 -4.31
N VAL A 240 5.13 -24.21 -3.34
CA VAL A 240 3.70 -24.55 -3.33
C VAL A 240 2.91 -23.78 -4.39
N LEU A 241 3.47 -22.70 -4.94
CA LEU A 241 2.82 -21.88 -5.97
C LEU A 241 2.93 -22.45 -7.38
N GLY A 242 3.78 -23.45 -7.59
CA GLY A 242 4.01 -24.09 -8.90
C GLY A 242 3.05 -25.23 -9.26
N GLN A 243 2.32 -25.76 -8.30
CA GLN A 243 1.35 -26.84 -8.51
C GLN A 243 -0.09 -26.31 -8.45
N GLY A 244 -0.42 -25.41 -9.37
CA GLY A 244 -1.82 -25.17 -9.75
C GLY A 244 -2.32 -26.48 -10.36
N SER A 245 -3.20 -27.15 -9.65
CA SER A 245 -3.87 -28.35 -10.07
C SER A 245 -4.49 -28.17 -11.47
N ASN A 246 -3.89 -28.83 -12.47
CA ASN A 246 -4.67 -29.29 -13.60
C ASN A 246 -5.61 -30.39 -13.07
N LYS A 247 -6.82 -30.03 -12.74
CA LYS A 247 -7.98 -30.91 -12.75
C LYS A 247 -9.20 -30.09 -13.19
#